data_5d562d841fde24d7f5f7bcc75945ad1d
#
_entry.id   5d562d841fde24d7f5f7bcc75945ad1d
#
_cell.length_a   1.000
_cell.length_b   1.000
_cell.length_c   1.000
_cell.angle_alpha   90.00
_cell.angle_beta   90.00
_cell.angle_gamma   90.00
#
_symmetry.space_group_name_H-M   'P 1'
#
loop_
_entity.id
_entity.type
_entity.pdbx_description
1 polymer ?
#
loop_
_entity_poly.entity_id
_entity_poly.type
_entity_poly.pdbx_seq_one_letter_code
_entity_poly.pdbx_strand_id
1 'polypeptide(L)'
;MVCPVLPDEKSDTKYAKVLDGKIYYFCCARCLTKFSEDPQKYIAEMHNRATVYASAETTASAQVVPSVTEVISDVAGSSKPEPPLSDDERILRFAGYFHPLLVHFPIALVFTAALAEFFLAFTGRRFFAPVSLFAIRFAAAMIIFTALSGWAAASGGGEAAPSSTDWILEWHRWLGIGTASFTVLVAVVSLWISQESERLFYRWLLYLAAAAVGVTGHFGGMLVYGQNYFRW
;
A
#
# COMPACT_ATOMS: atom_id res chain seq x y z
N MET A 1 -0.73 2.14 23.08
CA MET A 1 -2.20 2.25 22.98
C MET A 1 -2.67 1.31 21.87
N VAL A 2 -3.89 0.78 21.99
CA VAL A 2 -4.46 -0.19 21.03
C VAL A 2 -5.56 0.51 20.24
N CYS A 3 -5.72 0.21 18.96
CA CYS A 3 -6.74 0.83 18.12
C CYS A 3 -8.16 0.41 18.56
N PRO A 4 -9.11 1.37 18.75
CA PRO A 4 -10.49 1.05 19.14
C PRO A 4 -11.22 0.13 18.17
N VAL A 5 -10.90 0.22 16.87
CA VAL A 5 -11.56 -0.51 15.78
C VAL A 5 -10.87 -1.84 15.49
N LEU A 6 -9.54 -1.90 15.61
CA LEU A 6 -8.72 -3.10 15.40
C LEU A 6 -7.86 -3.34 16.64
N PRO A 7 -8.33 -4.15 17.58
CA PRO A 7 -7.68 -4.32 18.89
C PRO A 7 -6.31 -4.95 18.87
N ASP A 8 -5.96 -5.66 17.80
CA ASP A 8 -4.66 -6.30 17.63
C ASP A 8 -3.60 -5.36 17.04
N GLU A 9 -4.02 -4.14 16.63
CA GLU A 9 -3.15 -3.15 16.02
C GLU A 9 -2.79 -2.03 17.00
N LYS A 10 -1.51 -1.64 17.00
CA LYS A 10 -1.07 -0.45 17.76
C LYS A 10 -1.63 0.81 17.12
N SER A 11 -2.17 1.70 17.94
CA SER A 11 -2.63 3.01 17.47
C SER A 11 -1.46 3.93 17.17
N ASP A 12 -1.65 4.79 16.16
CA ASP A 12 -0.73 5.85 15.75
C ASP A 12 -1.29 7.20 16.25
N THR A 13 -0.45 8.04 16.81
CA THR A 13 -0.84 9.38 17.30
C THR A 13 -1.29 10.31 16.16
N LYS A 14 -0.91 10.00 14.91
CA LYS A 14 -1.31 10.73 13.70
C LYS A 14 -2.83 10.68 13.47
N TYR A 15 -3.48 9.61 13.88
CA TYR A 15 -4.91 9.40 13.67
C TYR A 15 -5.63 9.47 15.01
N ALA A 16 -6.07 10.66 15.39
CA ALA A 16 -6.75 10.90 16.65
C ALA A 16 -8.12 11.55 16.44
N LYS A 17 -9.06 11.26 17.34
CA LYS A 17 -10.36 11.92 17.43
C LYS A 17 -10.71 12.19 18.87
N VAL A 18 -11.18 13.41 19.14
CA VAL A 18 -11.73 13.79 20.43
C VAL A 18 -13.24 13.55 20.42
N LEU A 19 -13.74 12.81 21.39
CA LEU A 19 -15.16 12.60 21.62
C LEU A 19 -15.44 12.62 23.13
N ASP A 20 -16.37 13.44 23.57
CA ASP A 20 -16.76 13.61 24.96
C ASP A 20 -15.58 13.88 25.91
N GLY A 21 -14.64 14.72 25.46
CA GLY A 21 -13.42 15.09 26.20
C GLY A 21 -12.36 13.99 26.32
N LYS A 22 -12.53 12.86 25.65
CA LYS A 22 -11.53 11.77 25.55
C LYS A 22 -10.91 11.71 24.16
N ILE A 23 -9.61 11.44 24.11
CA ILE A 23 -8.87 11.28 22.86
C ILE A 23 -8.76 9.80 22.54
N TYR A 24 -9.19 9.42 21.33
CA TYR A 24 -9.09 8.08 20.79
C TYR A 24 -8.06 8.07 19.66
N TYR A 25 -7.08 7.18 19.75
CA TYR A 25 -6.04 7.00 18.72
C TYR A 25 -6.31 5.78 17.88
N PHE A 26 -6.06 5.86 16.57
CA PHE A 26 -6.36 4.81 15.60
C PHE A 26 -5.08 4.39 14.88
N CYS A 27 -5.02 3.15 14.40
CA CYS A 27 -3.89 2.65 13.64
C CYS A 27 -3.80 3.23 12.21
N CYS A 28 -4.93 3.73 11.68
CA CYS A 28 -5.00 4.27 10.31
C CYS A 28 -6.24 5.17 10.10
N ALA A 29 -6.24 5.93 8.99
CA ALA A 29 -7.34 6.82 8.62
C ALA A 29 -8.68 6.08 8.46
N ARG A 30 -8.67 4.84 7.95
CA ARG A 30 -9.88 4.03 7.78
C ARG A 30 -10.55 3.67 9.11
N CYS A 31 -9.75 3.38 10.13
CA CYS A 31 -10.27 3.13 11.47
C CYS A 31 -10.86 4.40 12.10
N LEU A 32 -10.24 5.56 11.86
CA LEU A 32 -10.79 6.86 12.26
C LEU A 32 -12.15 7.13 11.58
N THR A 33 -12.28 6.85 10.28
CA THR A 33 -13.55 7.00 9.55
C THR A 33 -14.63 6.07 10.09
N LYS A 34 -14.33 4.77 10.25
CA LYS A 34 -15.27 3.79 10.81
C LYS A 34 -15.73 4.15 12.22
N PHE A 35 -14.81 4.57 13.08
CA PHE A 35 -15.17 5.05 14.42
C PHE A 35 -16.04 6.31 14.36
N SER A 36 -15.83 7.16 13.35
CA SER A 36 -16.61 8.39 13.18
C SER A 36 -18.04 8.13 12.72
N GLU A 37 -18.29 7.03 12.01
CA GLU A 37 -19.61 6.60 11.55
C GLU A 37 -20.46 6.05 12.70
N ASP A 38 -19.87 5.26 13.61
CA ASP A 38 -20.56 4.69 14.76
C ASP A 38 -19.65 4.63 16.00
N PRO A 39 -19.41 5.76 16.69
CA PRO A 39 -18.55 5.81 17.86
C PRO A 39 -19.01 4.94 19.02
N GLN A 40 -20.33 4.88 19.25
CA GLN A 40 -20.90 4.20 20.41
C GLN A 40 -20.66 2.68 20.36
N LYS A 41 -20.75 2.10 19.18
CA LYS A 41 -20.42 0.69 18.96
C LYS A 41 -19.01 0.36 19.44
N TYR A 42 -18.02 1.11 18.99
CA TYR A 42 -16.61 0.83 19.30
C TYR A 42 -16.25 1.15 20.75
N ILE A 43 -16.88 2.15 21.36
CA ILE A 43 -16.73 2.46 22.77
C ILE A 43 -17.31 1.33 23.64
N ALA A 44 -18.48 0.81 23.29
CA ALA A 44 -19.08 -0.34 23.99
C ALA A 44 -18.20 -1.59 23.88
N GLU A 45 -17.65 -1.87 22.70
CA GLU A 45 -16.73 -2.98 22.49
C GLU A 45 -15.42 -2.82 23.29
N MET A 46 -14.90 -1.61 23.44
CA MET A 46 -13.75 -1.31 24.30
C MET A 46 -14.04 -1.56 25.77
N HIS A 47 -15.20 -1.11 26.27
CA HIS A 47 -15.62 -1.33 27.66
C HIS A 47 -15.81 -2.83 27.95
N ASN A 48 -16.45 -3.58 27.04
CA ASN A 48 -16.61 -5.03 27.19
C ASN A 48 -15.26 -5.76 27.25
N ARG A 49 -14.29 -5.33 26.45
CA ARG A 49 -12.92 -5.87 26.50
C ARG A 49 -12.21 -5.53 27.80
N ALA A 50 -12.31 -4.29 28.27
CA ALA A 50 -11.70 -3.86 29.53
C ALA A 50 -12.25 -4.64 30.73
N THR A 51 -13.55 -4.95 30.76
CA THR A 51 -14.16 -5.78 31.82
C THR A 51 -13.68 -7.25 31.77
N VAL A 52 -13.46 -7.81 30.58
CA VAL A 52 -12.92 -9.18 30.45
C VAL A 52 -11.46 -9.24 30.91
N TYR A 53 -10.64 -8.21 30.61
CA TYR A 53 -9.25 -8.14 31.12
C TYR A 53 -9.17 -7.84 32.61
N ALA A 54 -10.05 -7.00 33.15
CA ALA A 54 -10.09 -6.69 34.61
C ALA A 54 -10.49 -7.90 35.46
N SER A 55 -11.26 -8.83 34.91
CA SER A 55 -11.59 -10.09 35.59
C SER A 55 -10.43 -11.13 35.54
N ALA A 56 -9.43 -10.92 34.67
CA ALA A 56 -8.25 -11.78 34.57
C ALA A 56 -7.03 -11.29 35.38
N GLU A 57 -7.01 -10.01 35.81
CA GLU A 57 -5.91 -9.38 36.53
C GLU A 57 -6.24 -8.94 37.94
N THR A 58 -6.81 -9.84 38.77
CA THR A 58 -6.87 -9.62 40.22
C THR A 58 -5.57 -10.07 40.90
N THR A 59 -4.43 -9.83 40.30
CA THR A 59 -3.11 -9.90 40.98
C THR A 59 -2.05 -9.23 40.09
N ALA A 60 -1.87 -7.92 40.20
CA ALA A 60 -0.58 -7.21 40.21
C ALA A 60 -0.73 -5.70 40.05
N SER A 61 -0.39 -5.00 41.13
CA SER A 61 0.32 -3.70 41.20
C SER A 61 -0.21 -2.48 40.45
N ALA A 62 -0.65 -1.51 41.25
CA ALA A 62 -0.93 -0.13 40.88
C ALA A 62 0.27 0.58 40.22
N GLN A 63 0.08 1.13 39.01
CA GLN A 63 0.97 2.17 38.47
C GLN A 63 0.15 3.42 38.13
N VAL A 64 0.68 4.52 38.61
CA VAL A 64 0.18 5.89 38.60
C VAL A 64 -0.13 6.38 37.20
N VAL A 65 -1.35 6.87 36.98
CA VAL A 65 -1.77 7.57 35.76
C VAL A 65 -1.33 9.03 35.90
N PRO A 66 -0.57 9.60 34.97
CA PRO A 66 -0.22 11.03 35.02
C PRO A 66 -1.47 11.90 34.84
N SER A 67 -1.49 13.02 35.58
CA SER A 67 -2.59 13.97 35.63
C SER A 67 -2.93 14.56 34.26
N VAL A 68 -4.21 14.68 33.95
CA VAL A 68 -4.78 15.19 32.68
C VAL A 68 -4.23 16.59 32.32
N THR A 69 -3.75 17.37 33.31
CA THR A 69 -3.22 18.72 33.10
C THR A 69 -1.85 18.74 32.39
N GLU A 70 -1.00 17.71 32.58
CA GLU A 70 0.30 17.63 31.91
C GLU A 70 0.18 17.26 30.43
N VAL A 71 -0.79 16.41 30.08
CA VAL A 71 -1.00 15.97 28.70
C VAL A 71 -1.57 17.08 27.82
N ILE A 72 -2.35 18.01 28.41
CA ILE A 72 -2.94 19.13 27.67
C ILE A 72 -1.88 20.18 27.29
N SER A 73 -0.86 20.37 28.13
CA SER A 73 0.23 21.31 27.82
C SER A 73 1.11 20.84 26.69
N ASP A 74 1.35 19.51 26.57
CA ASP A 74 2.17 18.95 25.49
C ASP A 74 1.44 18.88 24.14
N VAL A 75 0.12 18.69 24.15
CA VAL A 75 -0.71 18.67 22.93
C VAL A 75 -0.99 20.09 22.41
N ALA A 76 -1.13 21.07 23.31
CA ALA A 76 -1.31 22.49 22.91
C ALA A 76 -0.02 23.16 22.39
N GLY A 77 1.15 22.62 22.75
CA GLY A 77 2.45 23.15 22.31
C GLY A 77 2.92 22.66 20.94
N SER A 78 2.32 21.61 20.38
CA SER A 78 2.83 20.93 19.18
C SER A 78 2.02 21.14 17.90
N SER A 79 0.92 21.88 17.93
CA SER A 79 0.19 22.23 16.70
C SER A 79 0.64 23.59 16.14
N LYS A 80 1.92 23.69 15.76
CA LYS A 80 2.31 24.72 14.82
C LYS A 80 1.51 24.46 13.52
N PRO A 81 0.73 25.44 13.00
CA PRO A 81 0.05 25.24 11.73
C PRO A 81 1.10 24.85 10.69
N GLU A 82 0.95 23.68 10.08
CA GLU A 82 1.81 23.33 8.96
C GLU A 82 1.72 24.47 7.93
N PRO A 83 2.85 24.97 7.42
CA PRO A 83 2.82 25.98 6.38
C PRO A 83 1.99 25.45 5.20
N PRO A 84 1.23 26.33 4.52
CA PRO A 84 0.46 25.90 3.35
C PRO A 84 1.43 25.24 2.35
N LEU A 85 1.02 24.06 1.85
CA LEU A 85 1.80 23.32 0.85
C LEU A 85 2.16 24.23 -0.32
N SER A 86 3.39 24.16 -0.77
CA SER A 86 3.82 24.80 -2.01
C SER A 86 3.03 24.25 -3.21
N ASP A 87 2.98 24.99 -4.29
CA ASP A 87 2.25 24.54 -5.49
C ASP A 87 2.86 23.25 -6.06
N ASP A 88 4.19 23.07 -5.96
CA ASP A 88 4.89 21.85 -6.37
C ASP A 88 4.46 20.64 -5.53
N GLU A 89 4.34 20.80 -4.22
CA GLU A 89 3.87 19.73 -3.32
C GLU A 89 2.41 19.34 -3.59
N ARG A 90 1.57 20.32 -3.93
CA ARG A 90 0.18 20.08 -4.32
C ARG A 90 0.10 19.28 -5.62
N ILE A 91 0.92 19.63 -6.63
CA ILE A 91 1.00 18.93 -7.92
C ILE A 91 1.48 17.48 -7.69
N LEU A 92 2.52 17.29 -6.88
CA LEU A 92 3.03 15.94 -6.56
C LEU A 92 1.98 15.10 -5.85
N ARG A 93 1.29 15.64 -4.83
CA ARG A 93 0.19 14.93 -4.16
C ARG A 93 -0.90 14.56 -5.14
N PHE A 94 -1.32 15.49 -5.99
CA PHE A 94 -2.35 15.24 -6.99
C PHE A 94 -1.93 14.12 -7.96
N ALA A 95 -0.71 14.18 -8.50
CA ALA A 95 -0.17 13.13 -9.36
C ALA A 95 -0.12 11.76 -8.66
N GLY A 96 0.22 11.74 -7.37
CA GLY A 96 0.26 10.54 -6.55
C GLY A 96 -1.10 9.84 -6.37
N TYR A 97 -2.20 10.60 -6.34
CA TYR A 97 -3.55 10.01 -6.24
C TYR A 97 -3.92 9.10 -7.42
N PHE A 98 -3.28 9.29 -8.58
CA PHE A 98 -3.52 8.43 -9.74
C PHE A 98 -2.76 7.10 -9.67
N HIS A 99 -1.78 6.96 -8.79
CA HIS A 99 -0.98 5.74 -8.71
C HIS A 99 -1.81 4.46 -8.53
N PRO A 100 -2.78 4.37 -7.58
CA PRO A 100 -3.61 3.17 -7.42
C PRO A 100 -4.44 2.83 -8.66
N LEU A 101 -4.84 3.82 -9.45
CA LEU A 101 -5.55 3.61 -10.71
C LEU A 101 -4.60 3.11 -11.80
N LEU A 102 -3.45 3.77 -11.94
CA LEU A 102 -2.48 3.50 -13.01
C LEU A 102 -1.83 2.13 -12.89
N VAL A 103 -1.61 1.60 -11.69
CA VAL A 103 -0.98 0.28 -11.47
C VAL A 103 -1.77 -0.87 -12.11
N HIS A 104 -3.09 -0.74 -12.24
CA HIS A 104 -3.92 -1.80 -12.81
C HIS A 104 -3.62 -2.05 -14.28
N PHE A 105 -3.22 -1.03 -15.05
CA PHE A 105 -2.91 -1.18 -16.47
C PHE A 105 -1.68 -2.07 -16.72
N PRO A 106 -0.48 -1.76 -16.21
CA PRO A 106 0.67 -2.63 -16.43
C PRO A 106 0.49 -4.01 -15.83
N ILE A 107 -0.17 -4.15 -14.68
CA ILE A 107 -0.48 -5.46 -14.07
C ILE A 107 -1.29 -6.29 -15.06
N ALA A 108 -2.46 -5.80 -15.50
CA ALA A 108 -3.33 -6.51 -16.42
C ALA A 108 -2.64 -6.85 -17.74
N LEU A 109 -1.86 -5.92 -18.29
CA LEU A 109 -1.18 -6.09 -19.57
C LEU A 109 -0.04 -7.13 -19.51
N VAL A 110 0.76 -7.14 -18.43
CA VAL A 110 1.83 -8.14 -18.25
C VAL A 110 1.23 -9.53 -18.10
N PHE A 111 0.16 -9.69 -17.30
CA PHE A 111 -0.54 -10.97 -17.17
C PHE A 111 -1.21 -11.39 -18.48
N THR A 112 -1.79 -10.46 -19.24
CA THR A 112 -2.36 -10.73 -20.57
C THR A 112 -1.28 -11.21 -21.53
N ALA A 113 -0.10 -10.58 -21.55
CA ALA A 113 1.03 -11.00 -22.36
C ALA A 113 1.50 -12.42 -22.00
N ALA A 114 1.67 -12.70 -20.70
CA ALA A 114 2.07 -14.01 -20.20
C ALA A 114 1.03 -15.10 -20.55
N LEU A 115 -0.25 -14.80 -20.39
CA LEU A 115 -1.33 -15.71 -20.74
C LEU A 115 -1.40 -15.96 -22.26
N ALA A 116 -1.18 -14.93 -23.07
CA ALA A 116 -1.13 -15.08 -24.52
C ALA A 116 0.05 -15.98 -24.95
N GLU A 117 1.25 -15.83 -24.36
CA GLU A 117 2.38 -16.74 -24.61
C GLU A 117 2.10 -18.16 -24.13
N PHE A 118 1.43 -18.33 -23.01
CA PHE A 118 1.00 -19.64 -22.54
C PHE A 118 0.06 -20.32 -23.56
N PHE A 119 -0.98 -19.63 -24.04
CA PHE A 119 -1.87 -20.18 -25.02
C PHE A 119 -1.23 -20.40 -26.38
N LEU A 120 -0.29 -19.54 -26.78
CA LEU A 120 0.51 -19.76 -28.00
C LEU A 120 1.30 -21.06 -27.89
N ALA A 121 1.98 -21.29 -26.77
CA ALA A 121 2.77 -22.49 -26.52
C ALA A 121 1.91 -23.77 -26.49
N PHE A 122 0.72 -23.68 -25.84
CA PHE A 122 -0.14 -24.82 -25.61
C PHE A 122 -0.96 -25.19 -26.87
N THR A 123 -1.46 -24.18 -27.61
CA THR A 123 -2.41 -24.41 -28.73
C THR A 123 -1.74 -24.28 -30.11
N GLY A 124 -0.54 -23.72 -30.21
CA GLY A 124 0.12 -23.38 -31.47
C GLY A 124 -0.56 -22.28 -32.30
N ARG A 125 -1.64 -21.67 -31.77
CA ARG A 125 -2.41 -20.67 -32.51
C ARG A 125 -1.64 -19.34 -32.59
N ARG A 126 -1.18 -19.00 -33.78
CA ARG A 126 -0.36 -17.79 -34.06
C ARG A 126 -1.05 -16.47 -33.73
N PHE A 127 -2.39 -16.48 -33.55
CA PHE A 127 -3.17 -15.32 -33.12
C PHE A 127 -2.65 -14.73 -31.79
N PHE A 128 -2.20 -15.56 -30.85
CA PHE A 128 -1.74 -15.12 -29.55
C PHE A 128 -0.37 -14.40 -29.59
N ALA A 129 0.41 -14.60 -30.66
CA ALA A 129 1.72 -13.98 -30.79
C ALA A 129 1.68 -12.44 -30.81
N PRO A 130 0.93 -11.78 -31.70
CA PRO A 130 0.82 -10.33 -31.71
C PRO A 130 0.15 -9.78 -30.43
N VAL A 131 -0.75 -10.51 -29.81
CA VAL A 131 -1.39 -10.10 -28.54
C VAL A 131 -0.35 -9.97 -27.44
N SER A 132 0.52 -10.98 -27.29
CA SER A 132 1.59 -10.94 -26.27
C SER A 132 2.54 -9.77 -26.52
N LEU A 133 3.00 -9.58 -27.76
CA LEU A 133 3.95 -8.52 -28.11
C LEU A 133 3.35 -7.12 -27.94
N PHE A 134 2.09 -6.93 -28.30
CA PHE A 134 1.40 -5.67 -28.08
C PHE A 134 1.24 -5.38 -26.60
N ALA A 135 0.76 -6.37 -25.84
CA ALA A 135 0.46 -6.20 -24.43
C ALA A 135 1.73 -5.85 -23.62
N ILE A 136 2.87 -6.53 -23.84
CA ILE A 136 4.10 -6.23 -23.11
C ILE A 136 4.68 -4.86 -23.46
N ARG A 137 4.62 -4.44 -24.72
CA ARG A 137 5.11 -3.14 -25.17
C ARG A 137 4.24 -2.00 -24.61
N PHE A 138 2.93 -2.20 -24.59
CA PHE A 138 2.02 -1.24 -24.00
C PHE A 138 2.15 -1.21 -22.46
N ALA A 139 2.36 -2.37 -21.81
CA ALA A 139 2.69 -2.44 -20.40
C ALA A 139 3.94 -1.63 -20.05
N ALA A 140 5.01 -1.74 -20.88
CA ALA A 140 6.24 -0.99 -20.68
C ALA A 140 6.04 0.53 -20.81
N ALA A 141 5.17 1.00 -21.69
CA ALA A 141 4.81 2.41 -21.77
C ALA A 141 4.04 2.86 -20.52
N MET A 142 3.04 2.09 -20.10
CA MET A 142 2.20 2.44 -18.94
C MET A 142 2.95 2.35 -17.60
N ILE A 143 3.91 1.44 -17.48
CA ILE A 143 4.64 1.25 -16.21
C ILE A 143 5.54 2.44 -15.88
N ILE A 144 5.99 3.21 -16.87
CA ILE A 144 6.74 4.45 -16.68
C ILE A 144 5.86 5.48 -15.97
N PHE A 145 4.64 5.71 -16.46
CA PHE A 145 3.68 6.62 -15.82
C PHE A 145 3.30 6.15 -14.41
N THR A 146 3.15 4.83 -14.24
CA THR A 146 2.88 4.22 -12.94
C THR A 146 4.02 4.45 -11.95
N ALA A 147 5.27 4.26 -12.37
CA ALA A 147 6.43 4.48 -11.53
C ALA A 147 6.58 5.97 -11.14
N LEU A 148 6.36 6.89 -12.08
CA LEU A 148 6.39 8.33 -11.81
C LEU A 148 5.31 8.75 -10.82
N SER A 149 4.07 8.26 -11.00
CA SER A 149 2.98 8.54 -10.06
C SER A 149 3.21 7.93 -8.69
N GLY A 150 3.82 6.74 -8.61
CA GLY A 150 4.21 6.11 -7.35
C GLY A 150 5.30 6.89 -6.61
N TRP A 151 6.28 7.40 -7.35
CA TRP A 151 7.28 8.30 -6.78
C TRP A 151 6.66 9.58 -6.23
N ALA A 152 5.74 10.19 -6.99
CA ALA A 152 5.01 11.37 -6.57
C ALA A 152 4.17 11.10 -5.30
N ALA A 153 3.50 9.95 -5.22
CA ALA A 153 2.75 9.52 -4.04
C ALA A 153 3.65 9.39 -2.80
N ALA A 154 4.84 8.82 -2.96
CA ALA A 154 5.79 8.64 -1.86
C ALA A 154 6.45 9.95 -1.42
N SER A 155 6.64 10.91 -2.35
CA SER A 155 7.27 12.21 -2.06
C SER A 155 6.31 13.24 -1.47
N GLY A 156 5.01 13.16 -1.82
CA GLY A 156 3.99 14.11 -1.35
C GLY A 156 3.47 13.84 0.07
N GLY A 157 3.97 12.83 0.75
CA GLY A 157 3.48 12.41 2.07
C GLY A 157 3.95 13.22 3.28
N GLY A 158 4.86 14.20 3.11
CA GLY A 158 5.52 14.89 4.22
C GLY A 158 6.46 13.98 5.03
N GLU A 159 7.27 14.56 5.92
CA GLU A 159 8.08 13.80 6.89
C GLU A 159 7.15 13.20 7.96
N ALA A 160 6.54 12.06 7.66
CA ALA A 160 5.86 11.28 8.68
C ALA A 160 6.92 10.61 9.57
N ALA A 161 6.72 10.64 10.89
CA ALA A 161 7.53 9.85 11.80
C ALA A 161 7.58 8.37 11.36
N PRO A 162 8.73 7.67 11.53
CA PRO A 162 8.89 6.28 11.13
C PRO A 162 7.72 5.42 11.62
N SER A 163 7.00 4.79 10.71
CA SER A 163 5.87 3.92 11.04
C SER A 163 6.30 2.45 11.01
N SER A 164 5.55 1.60 11.69
CA SER A 164 5.80 0.14 11.65
C SER A 164 5.67 -0.46 10.24
N THR A 165 5.20 0.30 9.28
CA THR A 165 4.99 -0.11 7.88
C THR A 165 6.02 0.45 6.89
N ASP A 166 7.00 1.24 7.37
CA ASP A 166 8.00 1.88 6.49
C ASP A 166 8.80 0.87 5.69
N TRP A 167 9.11 -0.29 6.27
CA TRP A 167 9.78 -1.38 5.56
C TRP A 167 8.95 -1.90 4.36
N ILE A 168 7.60 -1.91 4.45
CA ILE A 168 6.73 -2.35 3.35
C ILE A 168 6.78 -1.34 2.22
N LEU A 169 6.74 -0.04 2.55
CA LEU A 169 6.86 1.03 1.58
C LEU A 169 8.22 0.99 0.88
N GLU A 170 9.29 0.76 1.62
CA GLU A 170 10.64 0.64 1.08
C GLU A 170 10.77 -0.55 0.13
N TRP A 171 10.32 -1.74 0.53
CA TRP A 171 10.30 -2.91 -0.34
C TRP A 171 9.41 -2.71 -1.55
N HIS A 172 8.20 -2.16 -1.38
CA HIS A 172 7.31 -1.86 -2.50
C HIS A 172 7.96 -0.91 -3.50
N ARG A 173 8.66 0.12 -3.03
CA ARG A 173 9.38 1.08 -3.88
C ARG A 173 10.48 0.41 -4.70
N TRP A 174 11.37 -0.34 -4.05
CA TRP A 174 12.50 -0.98 -4.74
C TRP A 174 12.06 -2.10 -5.68
N LEU A 175 11.11 -2.93 -5.24
CA LEU A 175 10.50 -3.94 -6.09
C LEU A 175 9.75 -3.30 -7.27
N GLY A 176 9.06 -2.20 -7.04
CA GLY A 176 8.38 -1.44 -8.09
C GLY A 176 9.33 -0.93 -9.17
N ILE A 177 10.44 -0.29 -8.76
CA ILE A 177 11.48 0.19 -9.68
C ILE A 177 12.12 -1.00 -10.44
N GLY A 178 12.49 -2.07 -9.73
CA GLY A 178 13.07 -3.26 -10.34
C GLY A 178 12.12 -3.93 -11.32
N THR A 179 10.86 -4.10 -10.96
CA THR A 179 9.82 -4.68 -11.83
C THR A 179 9.55 -3.81 -13.04
N ALA A 180 9.49 -2.48 -12.87
CA ALA A 180 9.31 -1.55 -13.98
C ALA A 180 10.47 -1.64 -14.97
N SER A 181 11.72 -1.57 -14.50
CA SER A 181 12.92 -1.67 -15.32
C SER A 181 12.99 -3.01 -16.03
N PHE A 182 12.66 -4.10 -15.35
CA PHE A 182 12.66 -5.44 -15.94
C PHE A 182 11.55 -5.60 -17.00
N THR A 183 10.37 -5.06 -16.77
CA THR A 183 9.27 -5.07 -17.75
C THR A 183 9.65 -4.31 -19.04
N VAL A 184 10.30 -3.15 -18.89
CA VAL A 184 10.84 -2.40 -20.03
C VAL A 184 11.88 -3.23 -20.78
N LEU A 185 12.79 -3.89 -20.07
CA LEU A 185 13.79 -4.79 -20.70
C LEU A 185 13.12 -5.91 -21.49
N VAL A 186 12.10 -6.57 -20.92
CA VAL A 186 11.34 -7.63 -21.61
C VAL A 186 10.66 -7.09 -22.87
N ALA A 187 10.09 -5.89 -22.80
CA ALA A 187 9.50 -5.23 -23.97
C ALA A 187 10.56 -4.92 -25.05
N VAL A 188 11.76 -4.48 -24.67
CA VAL A 188 12.87 -4.25 -25.60
C VAL A 188 13.30 -5.57 -26.25
N VAL A 189 13.49 -6.64 -25.46
CA VAL A 189 13.79 -7.99 -25.99
C VAL A 189 12.73 -8.44 -26.99
N SER A 190 11.45 -8.11 -26.74
CA SER A 190 10.36 -8.44 -27.65
C SER A 190 10.46 -7.83 -29.05
N LEU A 191 11.32 -6.80 -29.25
CA LEU A 191 11.53 -6.18 -30.55
C LEU A 191 12.41 -7.04 -31.50
N TRP A 192 13.23 -7.92 -30.93
CA TRP A 192 14.19 -8.74 -31.68
C TRP A 192 13.73 -10.19 -31.87
N ILE A 193 12.51 -10.54 -31.51
CA ILE A 193 11.99 -11.89 -31.65
C ILE A 193 11.72 -12.18 -33.12
N SER A 194 12.61 -12.97 -33.74
CA SER A 194 12.51 -13.42 -35.15
C SER A 194 12.36 -14.94 -35.25
N GLN A 195 12.91 -15.69 -34.28
CA GLN A 195 12.97 -17.16 -34.29
C GLN A 195 12.30 -17.76 -33.06
N GLU A 196 11.94 -19.04 -33.11
CA GLU A 196 11.32 -19.77 -32.02
C GLU A 196 12.23 -19.91 -30.78
N SER A 197 13.55 -19.99 -30.98
CA SER A 197 14.52 -20.04 -29.88
C SER A 197 14.54 -18.75 -29.07
N GLU A 198 14.47 -17.59 -29.74
CA GLU A 198 14.40 -16.28 -29.13
C GLU A 198 13.08 -16.10 -28.38
N ARG A 199 12.01 -16.68 -28.94
CA ARG A 199 10.69 -16.68 -28.34
C ARG A 199 10.63 -17.48 -27.03
N LEU A 200 11.35 -18.60 -26.95
CA LEU A 200 11.43 -19.37 -25.71
C LEU A 200 12.10 -18.56 -24.59
N PHE A 201 13.19 -17.87 -24.91
CA PHE A 201 13.89 -16.99 -23.98
C PHE A 201 12.99 -15.83 -23.52
N TYR A 202 12.34 -15.15 -24.45
CA TYR A 202 11.36 -14.09 -24.15
C TYR A 202 10.24 -14.59 -23.24
N ARG A 203 9.71 -15.77 -23.47
CA ARG A 203 8.64 -16.38 -22.68
C ARG A 203 9.03 -16.54 -21.21
N TRP A 204 10.24 -17.02 -20.94
CA TRP A 204 10.75 -17.14 -19.58
C TRP A 204 10.93 -15.77 -18.90
N LEU A 205 11.47 -14.79 -19.60
CA LEU A 205 11.58 -13.43 -19.10
C LEU A 205 10.20 -12.83 -18.77
N LEU A 206 9.23 -13.07 -19.63
CA LEU A 206 7.86 -12.59 -19.44
C LEU A 206 7.17 -13.22 -18.21
N TYR A 207 7.37 -14.52 -17.99
CA TYR A 207 6.84 -15.18 -16.79
C TYR A 207 7.50 -14.68 -15.51
N LEU A 208 8.81 -14.42 -15.55
CA LEU A 208 9.51 -13.78 -14.44
C LEU A 208 8.98 -12.36 -14.19
N ALA A 209 8.71 -11.59 -15.25
CA ALA A 209 8.10 -10.27 -15.11
C ALA A 209 6.70 -10.35 -14.48
N ALA A 210 5.88 -11.31 -14.89
CA ALA A 210 4.56 -11.52 -14.30
C ALA A 210 4.65 -11.91 -12.81
N ALA A 211 5.59 -12.77 -12.44
CA ALA A 211 5.85 -13.10 -11.04
C ALA A 211 6.30 -11.88 -10.23
N ALA A 212 7.24 -11.07 -10.76
CA ALA A 212 7.71 -9.84 -10.13
C ALA A 212 6.59 -8.82 -9.93
N VAL A 213 5.71 -8.65 -10.93
CA VAL A 213 4.50 -7.83 -10.84
C VAL A 213 3.57 -8.32 -9.72
N GLY A 214 3.37 -9.65 -9.60
CA GLY A 214 2.56 -10.24 -8.53
C GLY A 214 3.12 -9.95 -7.14
N VAL A 215 4.43 -10.12 -6.95
CA VAL A 215 5.11 -9.81 -5.69
C VAL A 215 5.01 -8.33 -5.35
N THR A 216 5.32 -7.45 -6.31
CA THR A 216 5.21 -6.00 -6.11
C THR A 216 3.78 -5.58 -5.76
N GLY A 217 2.78 -6.15 -6.44
CA GLY A 217 1.37 -5.92 -6.19
C GLY A 217 0.94 -6.39 -4.79
N HIS A 218 1.50 -7.49 -4.30
CA HIS A 218 1.26 -7.97 -2.94
C HIS A 218 1.71 -6.93 -1.89
N PHE A 219 2.93 -6.39 -2.02
CA PHE A 219 3.39 -5.32 -1.13
C PHE A 219 2.54 -4.06 -1.23
N GLY A 220 2.10 -3.69 -2.45
CA GLY A 220 1.14 -2.60 -2.65
C GLY A 220 -0.20 -2.85 -1.95
N GLY A 221 -0.70 -4.08 -1.99
CA GLY A 221 -1.89 -4.49 -1.25
C GLY A 221 -1.72 -4.37 0.27
N MET A 222 -0.55 -4.75 0.80
CA MET A 222 -0.24 -4.58 2.23
C MET A 222 -0.25 -3.10 2.67
N LEU A 223 0.17 -2.18 1.80
CA LEU A 223 0.12 -0.74 2.10
C LEU A 223 -1.32 -0.21 2.18
N VAL A 224 -2.24 -0.76 1.38
CA VAL A 224 -3.64 -0.32 1.30
C VAL A 224 -4.51 -0.99 2.36
N TYR A 225 -4.33 -2.29 2.57
CA TYR A 225 -5.22 -3.12 3.40
C TYR A 225 -4.60 -3.53 4.75
N GLY A 226 -3.31 -3.23 4.98
CA GLY A 226 -2.57 -3.64 6.17
C GLY A 226 -1.86 -4.98 5.99
N GLN A 227 -0.92 -5.29 6.90
CA GLN A 227 -0.07 -6.49 6.82
C GLN A 227 -0.85 -7.80 6.99
N ASN A 228 -2.00 -7.75 7.65
CA ASN A 228 -2.77 -8.93 8.05
C ASN A 228 -4.03 -9.14 7.20
N TYR A 229 -4.13 -8.53 6.02
CA TYR A 229 -5.36 -8.58 5.23
C TYR A 229 -5.74 -9.97 4.68
N PHE A 230 -4.82 -10.95 4.71
CA PHE A 230 -5.08 -12.35 4.38
C PHE A 230 -5.30 -13.26 5.61
N ARG A 231 -5.30 -12.72 6.83
CA ARG A 231 -5.63 -13.53 8.00
C ARG A 231 -7.15 -13.73 8.06
N TRP A 232 -7.54 -14.97 7.98
CA TRP A 232 -8.90 -15.48 8.19
C TRP A 232 -9.12 -15.74 9.67
#